data_acfb291eb500a8ebf53196606373f38d
#
_entry.id   acfb291eb500a8ebf53196606373f38d
#
_cell.length_a   1.000
_cell.length_b   1.000
_cell.length_c   1.000
_cell.angle_alpha   90.00
_cell.angle_beta   90.00
_cell.angle_gamma   90.00
#
_symmetry.space_group_name_H-M   'P 1'
#
loop_
_entity.id
_entity.type
_entity.pdbx_description
1 polymer ?
#
loop_
_entity_poly.entity_id
_entity_poly.type
_entity_poly.pdbx_seq_one_letter_code
_entity_poly.pdbx_strand_id
1 'polypeptide(L)'
;ISGLRFDPLLAQAAAGSKAGLVLMHSRGEFESMHSQPPVDDITAVVAADFRRAIQQAKAAGVGGEQIVLDVGIGFGKTLDQNLELIAKLDKLKSEFADYPIMAGTSRKSFIGKLLGDIPPNERSAGSLASAVVAAWNGADILRVHDVRATVDAVKLVVAIRKTKQ
;
A
#
# COMPACT_ATOMS: atom_id res chain seq x y z
N ILE A 1 4.16 7.44 6.96
CA ILE A 1 3.50 8.08 5.80
C ILE A 1 4.50 8.45 4.70
N SER A 2 5.74 8.74 5.00
CA SER A 2 6.65 9.43 4.05
C SER A 2 7.78 8.57 3.48
N GLY A 3 7.86 7.29 3.80
CA GLY A 3 9.02 6.48 3.43
C GLY A 3 10.34 7.08 3.93
N LEU A 4 10.37 7.52 5.19
CA LEU A 4 11.50 8.14 5.89
C LEU A 4 11.86 9.58 5.47
N ARG A 5 11.03 10.26 4.66
CA ARG A 5 11.33 11.64 4.21
C ARG A 5 11.13 12.70 5.29
N PHE A 6 10.13 12.51 6.19
CA PHE A 6 9.73 13.55 7.15
C PHE A 6 10.53 13.52 8.45
N ASP A 7 11.06 12.35 8.83
CA ASP A 7 11.85 12.20 10.05
C ASP A 7 13.08 11.32 9.79
N PRO A 8 14.28 11.93 9.72
CA PRO A 8 15.51 11.20 9.47
C PRO A 8 15.92 10.28 10.63
N LEU A 9 15.40 10.49 11.85
CA LEU A 9 15.73 9.68 13.03
C LEU A 9 14.86 8.43 13.16
N LEU A 10 13.74 8.36 12.45
CA LEU A 10 12.79 7.24 12.53
C LEU A 10 13.46 5.89 12.21
N ALA A 11 14.32 5.86 11.20
CA ALA A 11 15.02 4.62 10.83
C ALA A 11 15.96 4.14 11.92
N GLN A 12 16.70 5.05 12.56
CA GLN A 12 17.58 4.71 13.69
C GLN A 12 16.79 4.21 14.90
N ALA A 13 15.67 4.84 15.22
CA ALA A 13 14.78 4.41 16.28
C ALA A 13 14.21 3.00 16.02
N ALA A 14 13.79 2.71 14.78
CA ALA A 14 13.31 1.38 14.39
C ALA A 14 14.43 0.32 14.48
N ALA A 15 15.65 0.64 14.05
CA ALA A 15 16.80 -0.23 14.14
C ALA A 15 17.15 -0.55 15.61
N GLY A 16 17.24 0.48 16.46
CA GLY A 16 17.60 0.32 17.89
C GLY A 16 16.55 -0.44 18.69
N SER A 17 15.27 -0.24 18.41
CA SER A 17 14.17 -0.93 19.09
C SER A 17 13.83 -2.31 18.50
N LYS A 18 14.37 -2.66 17.33
CA LYS A 18 14.00 -3.83 16.52
C LYS A 18 12.51 -3.87 16.15
N ALA A 19 11.84 -2.71 16.10
CA ALA A 19 10.45 -2.61 15.72
C ALA A 19 10.26 -2.88 14.22
N GLY A 20 9.09 -3.41 13.84
CA GLY A 20 8.69 -3.48 12.44
C GLY A 20 8.50 -2.07 11.86
N LEU A 21 8.97 -1.85 10.63
CA LEU A 21 8.93 -0.56 9.94
C LEU A 21 8.11 -0.66 8.66
N VAL A 22 6.99 0.08 8.61
CA VAL A 22 6.19 0.20 7.40
C VAL A 22 6.69 1.41 6.59
N LEU A 23 7.29 1.14 5.44
CA LEU A 23 7.72 2.14 4.47
C LEU A 23 6.58 2.42 3.49
N MET A 24 5.83 3.51 3.74
CA MET A 24 4.70 3.87 2.90
C MET A 24 5.07 4.93 1.86
N HIS A 25 4.73 4.66 0.60
CA HIS A 25 4.87 5.63 -0.49
C HIS A 25 3.81 6.74 -0.40
N SER A 26 4.25 7.98 -0.48
CA SER A 26 3.39 9.15 -0.67
C SER A 26 4.06 10.14 -1.64
N ARG A 27 3.28 10.95 -2.35
CA ARG A 27 3.79 12.01 -3.22
C ARG A 27 3.51 13.38 -2.61
N GLY A 28 4.46 14.31 -2.79
CA GLY A 28 4.37 15.65 -2.20
C GLY A 28 4.55 15.69 -0.69
N GLU A 29 4.51 16.90 -0.17
CA GLU A 29 4.49 17.17 1.27
C GLU A 29 3.08 16.95 1.84
N PHE A 30 2.95 16.93 3.15
CA PHE A 30 1.68 16.61 3.81
C PHE A 30 0.53 17.52 3.35
N GLU A 31 0.79 18.83 3.21
CA GLU A 31 -0.20 19.85 2.80
C GLU A 31 -0.53 19.78 1.30
N SER A 32 0.41 19.38 0.46
CA SER A 32 0.29 19.39 -1.01
C SER A 32 0.03 18.03 -1.64
N MET A 33 -0.02 16.95 -0.86
CA MET A 33 -0.11 15.60 -1.42
C MET A 33 -1.36 15.36 -2.27
N HIS A 34 -2.48 16.00 -1.94
CA HIS A 34 -3.74 15.80 -2.66
C HIS A 34 -3.86 16.63 -3.95
N SER A 35 -2.93 17.56 -4.19
CA SER A 35 -2.86 18.40 -5.40
C SER A 35 -1.72 18.00 -6.35
N GLN A 36 -1.09 16.84 -6.13
CA GLN A 36 0.00 16.38 -6.98
C GLN A 36 -0.50 16.07 -8.41
N PRO A 37 0.21 16.57 -9.45
CA PRO A 37 -0.14 16.26 -10.83
C PRO A 37 0.01 14.75 -11.10
N PRO A 38 -0.71 14.21 -12.11
CA PRO A 38 -0.52 12.82 -12.51
C PRO A 38 0.94 12.59 -12.97
N VAL A 39 1.38 11.34 -12.91
CA VAL A 39 2.62 10.83 -13.51
C VAL A 39 2.26 9.73 -14.50
N ASP A 40 3.09 9.53 -15.50
CA ASP A 40 2.83 8.58 -16.60
C ASP A 40 2.84 7.12 -16.13
N ASP A 41 3.75 6.78 -15.21
CA ASP A 41 3.86 5.43 -14.63
C ASP A 41 3.98 5.51 -13.11
N ILE A 42 2.84 5.40 -12.43
CA ILE A 42 2.80 5.43 -10.96
C ILE A 42 3.47 4.21 -10.34
N THR A 43 3.46 3.07 -11.02
CA THR A 43 4.09 1.84 -10.51
C THR A 43 5.60 2.00 -10.48
N ALA A 44 6.21 2.56 -11.54
CA ALA A 44 7.64 2.86 -11.59
C ALA A 44 8.05 3.88 -10.53
N VAL A 45 7.23 4.92 -10.29
CA VAL A 45 7.48 5.93 -9.24
C VAL A 45 7.47 5.29 -7.85
N VAL A 46 6.48 4.44 -7.55
CA VAL A 46 6.41 3.70 -6.28
C VAL A 46 7.61 2.78 -6.11
N ALA A 47 8.01 2.05 -7.16
CA ALA A 47 9.17 1.17 -7.12
C ALA A 47 10.48 1.93 -6.83
N ALA A 48 10.69 3.07 -7.48
CA ALA A 48 11.86 3.92 -7.25
C ALA A 48 11.93 4.42 -5.79
N ASP A 49 10.79 4.87 -5.25
CA ASP A 49 10.71 5.31 -3.85
C ASP A 49 10.94 4.17 -2.86
N PHE A 50 10.43 2.97 -3.13
CA PHE A 50 10.69 1.79 -2.29
C PHE A 50 12.17 1.46 -2.25
N ARG A 51 12.86 1.42 -3.41
CA ARG A 51 14.32 1.17 -3.45
C ARG A 51 15.08 2.18 -2.59
N ARG A 52 14.75 3.47 -2.71
CA ARG A 52 15.35 4.56 -1.92
C ARG A 52 15.09 4.38 -0.43
N ALA A 53 13.83 4.15 -0.03
CA ALA A 53 13.46 4.01 1.38
C ALA A 53 14.07 2.75 2.03
N ILE A 54 14.12 1.63 1.31
CA ILE A 54 14.80 0.40 1.76
C ILE A 54 16.30 0.66 1.97
N GLN A 55 16.95 1.34 1.01
CA GLN A 55 18.38 1.67 1.14
C GLN A 55 18.64 2.55 2.38
N GLN A 56 17.81 3.57 2.62
CA GLN A 56 17.91 4.43 3.80
C GLN A 56 17.69 3.65 5.10
N ALA A 57 16.68 2.79 5.16
CA ALA A 57 16.39 1.97 6.32
C ALA A 57 17.57 1.04 6.64
N LYS A 58 18.09 0.34 5.64
CA LYS A 58 19.25 -0.57 5.80
C LYS A 58 20.50 0.16 6.22
N ALA A 59 20.77 1.34 5.65
CA ALA A 59 21.92 2.17 6.04
C ALA A 59 21.86 2.64 7.50
N ALA A 60 20.64 2.78 8.06
CA ALA A 60 20.41 3.08 9.47
C ALA A 60 20.45 1.83 10.39
N GLY A 61 20.66 0.63 9.85
CA GLY A 61 20.75 -0.62 10.61
C GLY A 61 19.43 -1.37 10.77
N VAL A 62 18.36 -1.00 10.02
CA VAL A 62 17.09 -1.76 10.02
C VAL A 62 17.28 -3.07 9.27
N GLY A 63 16.96 -4.21 9.89
CA GLY A 63 16.98 -5.52 9.24
C GLY A 63 15.90 -5.65 8.14
N GLY A 64 16.19 -6.44 7.10
CA GLY A 64 15.23 -6.64 6.00
C GLY A 64 13.91 -7.24 6.49
N GLU A 65 13.97 -8.11 7.49
CA GLU A 65 12.82 -8.77 8.13
C GLU A 65 11.90 -7.81 8.92
N GLN A 66 12.39 -6.60 9.22
CA GLN A 66 11.61 -5.56 9.88
C GLN A 66 10.79 -4.72 8.90
N ILE A 67 11.03 -4.82 7.60
CA ILE A 67 10.48 -3.91 6.58
C ILE A 67 9.22 -4.47 5.95
N VAL A 68 8.18 -3.64 5.91
CA VAL A 68 6.95 -3.83 5.13
C VAL A 68 6.79 -2.65 4.18
N LEU A 69 6.40 -2.89 2.93
CA LEU A 69 6.20 -1.87 1.91
C LEU A 69 4.70 -1.58 1.73
N ASP A 70 4.25 -0.35 1.99
CA ASP A 70 2.85 0.07 1.74
C ASP A 70 2.81 0.95 0.48
N VAL A 71 2.07 0.54 -0.52
CA VAL A 71 1.92 1.26 -1.80
C VAL A 71 1.24 2.63 -1.67
N GLY A 72 0.66 2.93 -0.52
CA GLY A 72 0.13 4.25 -0.18
C GLY A 72 -1.05 4.69 -1.04
N ILE A 73 -2.05 3.82 -1.23
CA ILE A 73 -3.30 4.16 -1.92
C ILE A 73 -3.92 5.42 -1.30
N GLY A 74 -4.28 6.42 -2.12
CA GLY A 74 -4.89 7.68 -1.67
C GLY A 74 -3.91 8.76 -1.22
N PHE A 75 -2.60 8.51 -1.21
CA PHE A 75 -1.59 9.47 -0.77
C PHE A 75 -0.84 10.08 -1.97
N GLY A 76 -1.31 11.24 -2.45
CA GLY A 76 -0.72 11.95 -3.58
C GLY A 76 -0.93 11.29 -4.94
N LYS A 77 -2.06 10.62 -5.14
CA LYS A 77 -2.40 9.87 -6.35
C LYS A 77 -3.78 10.25 -6.87
N THR A 78 -3.93 10.30 -8.19
CA THR A 78 -5.23 10.47 -8.85
C THR A 78 -6.11 9.22 -8.68
N LEU A 79 -7.38 9.30 -9.09
CA LEU A 79 -8.27 8.14 -9.12
C LEU A 79 -7.65 6.99 -9.93
N ASP A 80 -7.28 7.28 -11.18
CA ASP A 80 -6.73 6.29 -12.11
C ASP A 80 -5.44 5.66 -11.58
N GLN A 81 -4.53 6.47 -10.99
CA GLN A 81 -3.30 5.98 -10.39
C GLN A 81 -3.54 5.05 -9.20
N ASN A 82 -4.58 5.29 -8.39
CA ASN A 82 -4.95 4.38 -7.31
C ASN A 82 -5.47 3.04 -7.86
N LEU A 83 -6.29 3.08 -8.90
CA LEU A 83 -6.80 1.87 -9.56
C LEU A 83 -5.68 1.10 -10.25
N GLU A 84 -4.78 1.80 -10.93
CA GLU A 84 -3.61 1.21 -11.59
C GLU A 84 -2.70 0.47 -10.60
N LEU A 85 -2.39 1.07 -9.43
CA LEU A 85 -1.57 0.42 -8.42
C LEU A 85 -2.21 -0.85 -7.85
N ILE A 86 -3.53 -0.87 -7.66
CA ILE A 86 -4.24 -2.07 -7.21
C ILE A 86 -4.20 -3.14 -8.30
N ALA A 87 -4.41 -2.75 -9.57
CA ALA A 87 -4.41 -3.66 -10.71
C ALA A 87 -3.03 -4.28 -10.98
N LYS A 88 -1.96 -3.49 -10.84
CA LYS A 88 -0.57 -3.89 -11.14
C LYS A 88 0.26 -4.22 -9.89
N LEU A 89 -0.38 -4.54 -8.77
CA LEU A 89 0.31 -4.82 -7.51
C LEU A 89 1.25 -6.03 -7.61
N ASP A 90 0.91 -7.00 -8.45
CA ASP A 90 1.72 -8.18 -8.78
C ASP A 90 3.11 -7.82 -9.32
N LYS A 91 3.23 -6.73 -10.08
CA LYS A 91 4.53 -6.24 -10.57
C LYS A 91 5.42 -5.79 -9.42
N LEU A 92 4.86 -4.99 -8.48
CA LEU A 92 5.58 -4.57 -7.28
C LEU A 92 5.92 -5.76 -6.38
N LYS A 93 4.98 -6.70 -6.20
CA LYS A 93 5.23 -7.93 -5.44
C LYS A 93 6.35 -8.78 -6.04
N SER A 94 6.41 -8.90 -7.36
CA SER A 94 7.47 -9.63 -8.06
C SER A 94 8.82 -8.94 -7.91
N GLU A 95 8.88 -7.61 -8.02
CA GLU A 95 10.12 -6.85 -7.93
C GLU A 95 10.67 -6.80 -6.49
N PHE A 96 9.78 -6.74 -5.49
CA PHE A 96 10.13 -6.68 -4.07
C PHE A 96 9.76 -7.97 -3.34
N ALA A 97 10.07 -9.13 -3.93
CA ALA A 97 9.68 -10.44 -3.42
C ALA A 97 10.15 -10.71 -1.98
N ASP A 98 11.27 -10.12 -1.57
CA ASP A 98 11.86 -10.25 -0.24
C ASP A 98 11.09 -9.49 0.86
N TYR A 99 10.13 -8.63 0.47
CA TYR A 99 9.40 -7.78 1.40
C TYR A 99 7.90 -8.03 1.34
N PRO A 100 7.20 -8.08 2.48
CA PRO A 100 5.74 -8.05 2.48
C PRO A 100 5.21 -6.76 1.88
N ILE A 101 4.21 -6.88 0.99
CA ILE A 101 3.49 -5.74 0.41
C ILE A 101 2.19 -5.52 1.17
N MET A 102 2.01 -4.31 1.68
CA MET A 102 0.78 -3.85 2.33
C MET A 102 -0.08 -3.04 1.38
N ALA A 103 -1.38 -3.27 1.42
CA ALA A 103 -2.39 -2.44 0.76
C ALA A 103 -3.47 -1.98 1.74
N GLY A 104 -3.66 -0.67 1.83
CA GLY A 104 -4.72 -0.05 2.64
C GLY A 104 -5.74 0.66 1.75
N THR A 105 -6.79 -0.03 1.32
CA THR A 105 -7.81 0.51 0.40
C THR A 105 -9.09 0.98 1.10
N SER A 106 -9.32 0.50 2.33
CA SER A 106 -10.60 0.58 3.03
C SER A 106 -11.08 2.02 3.27
N ARG A 107 -12.31 2.29 2.85
CA ARG A 107 -13.08 3.55 2.98
C ARG A 107 -12.41 4.78 2.35
N LYS A 108 -11.41 4.58 1.49
CA LYS A 108 -10.66 5.68 0.85
C LYS A 108 -11.48 6.42 -0.21
N SER A 109 -11.06 7.66 -0.49
CA SER A 109 -11.77 8.60 -1.36
C SER A 109 -11.96 8.11 -2.79
N PHE A 110 -11.01 7.34 -3.33
CA PHE A 110 -11.11 6.78 -4.68
C PHE A 110 -12.36 5.89 -4.84
N ILE A 111 -12.75 5.15 -3.79
CA ILE A 111 -13.98 4.34 -3.78
C ILE A 111 -15.21 5.24 -3.86
N GLY A 112 -15.24 6.30 -3.02
CA GLY A 112 -16.35 7.25 -3.04
C GLY A 112 -16.51 7.90 -4.41
N LYS A 113 -15.43 8.41 -4.99
CA LYS A 113 -15.44 9.04 -6.33
C LYS A 113 -15.93 8.10 -7.42
N LEU A 114 -15.55 6.82 -7.38
CA LEU A 114 -15.97 5.84 -8.38
C LEU A 114 -17.46 5.46 -8.25
N LEU A 115 -18.00 5.50 -7.02
CA LEU A 115 -19.37 5.07 -6.72
C LEU A 115 -20.38 6.24 -6.61
N GLY A 116 -20.07 7.42 -7.14
CA GLY A 116 -20.96 8.58 -7.15
C GLY A 116 -20.83 9.47 -5.90
N ASP A 117 -19.59 9.66 -5.45
CA ASP A 117 -19.20 10.51 -4.31
C ASP A 117 -19.83 10.12 -2.97
N ILE A 118 -20.07 8.82 -2.77
CA ILE A 118 -20.64 8.30 -1.53
C ILE A 118 -19.73 8.57 -0.30
N PRO A 119 -20.32 8.80 0.89
CA PRO A 119 -19.57 9.05 2.12
C PRO A 119 -18.81 7.80 2.62
N PRO A 120 -17.80 7.96 3.49
CA PRO A 120 -16.93 6.86 3.92
C PRO A 120 -17.66 5.66 4.56
N ASN A 121 -18.76 5.90 5.28
CA ASN A 121 -19.58 4.86 5.91
C ASN A 121 -20.33 3.97 4.91
N GLU A 122 -20.55 4.43 3.68
CA GLU A 122 -21.23 3.69 2.61
C GLU A 122 -20.25 2.93 1.70
N ARG A 123 -18.93 3.06 1.92
CA ARG A 123 -17.87 2.47 1.07
C ARG A 123 -17.53 1.02 1.42
N SER A 124 -18.33 0.32 2.22
CA SER A 124 -17.99 -1.02 2.74
C SER A 124 -17.83 -2.04 1.60
N ALA A 125 -18.78 -2.11 0.66
CA ALA A 125 -18.70 -3.03 -0.48
C ALA A 125 -17.49 -2.75 -1.38
N GLY A 126 -17.22 -1.48 -1.72
CA GLY A 126 -16.04 -1.09 -2.50
C GLY A 126 -14.73 -1.33 -1.75
N SER A 127 -14.73 -1.17 -0.41
CA SER A 127 -13.58 -1.48 0.42
C SER A 127 -13.25 -2.97 0.39
N LEU A 128 -14.26 -3.84 0.52
CA LEU A 128 -14.10 -5.29 0.46
C LEU A 128 -13.63 -5.73 -0.93
N ALA A 129 -14.28 -5.24 -1.99
CA ALA A 129 -13.92 -5.57 -3.37
C ALA A 129 -12.46 -5.19 -3.68
N SER A 130 -12.05 -3.96 -3.34
CA SER A 130 -10.67 -3.50 -3.57
C SER A 130 -9.64 -4.25 -2.73
N ALA A 131 -9.98 -4.67 -1.50
CA ALA A 131 -9.12 -5.50 -0.67
C ALA A 131 -8.95 -6.92 -1.26
N VAL A 132 -10.03 -7.53 -1.77
CA VAL A 132 -10.01 -8.83 -2.46
C VAL A 132 -9.12 -8.76 -3.70
N VAL A 133 -9.26 -7.73 -4.53
CA VAL A 133 -8.42 -7.56 -5.73
C VAL A 133 -6.95 -7.34 -5.34
N ALA A 134 -6.67 -6.54 -4.30
CA ALA A 134 -5.30 -6.37 -3.81
C ALA A 134 -4.70 -7.69 -3.32
N ALA A 135 -5.45 -8.52 -2.58
CA ALA A 135 -5.00 -9.86 -2.16
C ALA A 135 -4.77 -10.78 -3.35
N TRP A 136 -5.66 -10.75 -4.35
CA TRP A 136 -5.50 -11.53 -5.58
C TRP A 136 -4.24 -11.16 -6.34
N ASN A 137 -3.90 -9.87 -6.38
CA ASN A 137 -2.71 -9.34 -7.05
C ASN A 137 -1.45 -9.35 -6.17
N GLY A 138 -1.45 -10.02 -5.02
CA GLY A 138 -0.23 -10.32 -4.26
C GLY A 138 0.03 -9.44 -3.05
N ALA A 139 -0.96 -8.68 -2.53
CA ALA A 139 -0.82 -8.06 -1.21
C ALA A 139 -0.69 -9.14 -0.13
N ASP A 140 0.35 -9.03 0.70
CA ASP A 140 0.58 -9.92 1.84
C ASP A 140 -0.18 -9.44 3.08
N ILE A 141 -0.36 -8.12 3.19
CA ILE A 141 -1.02 -7.47 4.34
C ILE A 141 -2.10 -6.53 3.82
N LEU A 142 -3.30 -6.66 4.39
CA LEU A 142 -4.43 -5.76 4.12
C LEU A 142 -4.73 -4.93 5.37
N ARG A 143 -4.68 -3.59 5.24
CA ARG A 143 -5.06 -2.68 6.32
C ARG A 143 -6.47 -2.17 6.10
N VAL A 144 -7.41 -2.64 6.95
CA VAL A 144 -8.85 -2.47 6.75
C VAL A 144 -9.57 -2.05 8.05
N HIS A 145 -10.78 -1.49 7.91
CA HIS A 145 -11.68 -1.19 9.03
C HIS A 145 -12.54 -2.41 9.39
N ASP A 146 -13.08 -3.11 8.40
CA ASP A 146 -14.02 -4.20 8.57
C ASP A 146 -13.27 -5.55 8.51
N VAL A 147 -12.52 -5.88 9.59
CA VAL A 147 -11.58 -7.02 9.62
C VAL A 147 -12.28 -8.34 9.37
N ARG A 148 -13.41 -8.61 10.05
CA ARG A 148 -14.12 -9.88 9.93
C ARG A 148 -14.53 -10.19 8.50
N ALA A 149 -15.23 -9.27 7.85
CA ALA A 149 -15.69 -9.44 6.48
C ALA A 149 -14.51 -9.61 5.49
N THR A 150 -13.41 -8.88 5.72
CA THR A 150 -12.21 -9.00 4.89
C THR A 150 -11.53 -10.36 5.06
N VAL A 151 -11.41 -10.87 6.30
CA VAL A 151 -10.82 -12.19 6.56
C VAL A 151 -11.64 -13.29 5.88
N ASP A 152 -12.96 -13.23 5.98
CA ASP A 152 -13.83 -14.25 5.36
C ASP A 152 -13.72 -14.22 3.82
N ALA A 153 -13.67 -13.02 3.21
CA ALA A 153 -13.48 -12.86 1.78
C ALA A 153 -12.10 -13.36 1.31
N VAL A 154 -11.03 -13.03 2.05
CA VAL A 154 -9.66 -13.47 1.70
C VAL A 154 -9.49 -14.97 1.82
N LYS A 155 -10.12 -15.62 2.81
CA LYS A 155 -10.14 -17.08 2.89
C LYS A 155 -10.71 -17.72 1.62
N LEU A 156 -11.80 -17.16 1.08
CA LEU A 156 -12.39 -17.63 -0.17
C LEU A 156 -11.43 -17.41 -1.36
N VAL A 157 -10.80 -16.23 -1.44
CA VAL A 157 -9.79 -15.92 -2.49
C VAL A 157 -8.65 -16.93 -2.45
N VAL A 158 -8.08 -17.20 -1.27
CA VAL A 158 -6.99 -18.17 -1.09
C VAL A 158 -7.42 -19.57 -1.51
N ALA A 159 -8.63 -20.00 -1.15
CA ALA A 159 -9.16 -21.30 -1.56
C ALA A 159 -9.27 -21.40 -3.09
N ILE A 160 -9.84 -20.38 -3.76
CA ILE A 160 -9.94 -20.32 -5.22
C ILE A 160 -8.56 -20.35 -5.89
N ARG A 161 -7.58 -19.59 -5.37
CA ARG A 161 -6.21 -19.57 -5.95
C ARG A 161 -5.54 -20.93 -5.93
N LYS A 162 -5.75 -21.73 -4.87
CA LYS A 162 -5.19 -23.09 -4.76
C LYS A 162 -5.68 -24.05 -5.84
N THR A 163 -6.85 -23.80 -6.44
CA THR A 163 -7.38 -24.65 -7.53
C THR A 163 -6.77 -24.33 -8.89
N LYS A 164 -5.95 -23.27 -9.01
CA LYS A 164 -5.25 -22.89 -10.26
C LYS A 164 -3.82 -23.44 -10.35
N GLN A 165 -3.33 -24.05 -9.28
CA GLN A 165 -2.02 -24.72 -9.22
C GLN A 165 -2.18 -26.22 -9.43
#